data_1a7032b575e465ea866f43d1a6ae8f6b
#
_entry.id   1a7032b575e465ea866f43d1a6ae8f6b
#
_cell.length_a   1.000
_cell.length_b   1.000
_cell.length_c   1.000
_cell.angle_alpha   90.00
_cell.angle_beta   90.00
_cell.angle_gamma   90.00
#
_symmetry.space_group_name_H-M   'P 1'
#
loop_
_entity.id
_entity.type
_entity.pdbx_description
1 polymer ?
#
loop_
_entity_poly.entity_id
_entity_poly.type
_entity_poly.pdbx_seq_one_letter_code
_entity_poly.pdbx_strand_id
1 'polypeptide(L)'
;DKDVSLYINSPGGVITAGMAIYDTMQYIKCDVSTICVGMAASMGAFLLAGGTKGKRMILPNAEVMIHQPSGGAQGQATEIQITAEWILRTKKHMAEILAENCGQSLEKVLEDTERDHWMDAEQALSYGLVDRIFRSRGESEGKA
;
A
#
# COMPACT_ATOMS: atom_id res chain seq x y z
N ASP A 1 17.45 5.65 18.19
CA ASP A 1 17.07 4.40 17.54
C ASP A 1 17.06 4.59 16.02
N LYS A 2 17.55 3.58 15.28
CA LYS A 2 17.63 3.64 13.84
C LYS A 2 16.31 3.27 13.19
N ASP A 3 16.04 3.87 12.04
CA ASP A 3 14.90 3.49 11.22
C ASP A 3 15.00 2.04 10.75
N VAL A 4 13.86 1.40 10.59
CA VAL A 4 13.74 0.13 9.86
C VAL A 4 13.54 0.44 8.39
N SER A 5 14.29 -0.21 7.50
CA SER A 5 14.11 -0.10 6.06
C SER A 5 13.39 -1.33 5.53
N LEU A 6 12.23 -1.14 4.95
CA LEU A 6 11.42 -2.20 4.33
C LEU A 6 11.49 -2.05 2.81
N TYR A 7 12.23 -2.92 2.16
CA TYR A 7 12.30 -3.00 0.70
C TYR A 7 11.17 -3.87 0.18
N ILE A 8 10.40 -3.36 -0.76
CA ILE A 8 9.21 -4.03 -1.27
C ILE A 8 9.37 -4.30 -2.77
N ASN A 9 9.33 -5.58 -3.12
CA ASN A 9 9.16 -6.07 -4.47
C ASN A 9 8.17 -7.24 -4.39
N SER A 10 6.89 -6.95 -4.56
CA SER A 10 5.84 -7.92 -4.26
C SER A 10 4.59 -7.69 -5.12
N PRO A 11 3.99 -8.77 -5.65
CA PRO A 11 2.69 -8.69 -6.33
C PRO A 11 1.52 -8.62 -5.35
N GLY A 12 1.77 -8.66 -4.05
CA GLY A 12 0.75 -8.73 -3.01
C GLY A 12 0.64 -10.11 -2.37
N GLY A 13 -0.49 -10.38 -1.77
CA GLY A 13 -0.75 -11.65 -1.10
C GLY A 13 -1.95 -11.59 -0.17
N VAL A 14 -1.91 -12.41 0.86
CA VAL A 14 -3.00 -12.56 1.84
C VAL A 14 -3.17 -11.28 2.66
N ILE A 15 -4.40 -10.79 2.72
CA ILE A 15 -4.75 -9.53 3.41
C ILE A 15 -4.35 -9.58 4.89
N THR A 16 -4.69 -10.66 5.59
CA THR A 16 -4.39 -10.78 7.03
C THR A 16 -2.89 -10.78 7.30
N ALA A 17 -2.09 -11.40 6.43
CA ALA A 17 -0.64 -11.37 6.54
C ALA A 17 -0.09 -9.95 6.33
N GLY A 18 -0.61 -9.25 5.33
CA GLY A 18 -0.23 -7.86 5.07
C GLY A 18 -0.62 -6.91 6.19
N MET A 19 -1.81 -7.08 6.75
CA MET A 19 -2.27 -6.26 7.89
C MET A 19 -1.44 -6.52 9.15
N ALA A 20 -0.95 -7.74 9.36
CA ALA A 20 -0.05 -8.05 10.46
C ALA A 20 1.27 -7.25 10.34
N ILE A 21 1.81 -7.15 9.13
CA ILE A 21 2.99 -6.35 8.86
C ILE A 21 2.67 -4.86 9.05
N TYR A 22 1.56 -4.39 8.49
CA TYR A 22 1.14 -2.99 8.60
C TYR A 22 1.00 -2.56 10.06
N ASP A 23 0.28 -3.32 10.86
CA ASP A 23 0.07 -2.99 12.28
C ASP A 23 1.39 -3.00 13.04
N THR A 24 2.29 -3.94 12.74
CA THR A 24 3.62 -3.98 13.33
C THR A 24 4.42 -2.72 12.98
N MET A 25 4.37 -2.28 11.73
CA MET A 25 5.03 -1.04 11.30
C MET A 25 4.52 0.19 12.09
N GLN A 26 3.23 0.23 12.39
CA GLN A 26 2.64 1.32 13.16
C GLN A 26 2.92 1.21 14.66
N TYR A 27 3.09 -0.01 15.16
CA TYR A 27 3.25 -0.29 16.59
C TYR A 27 4.66 -0.04 17.11
N ILE A 28 5.69 -0.36 16.36
CA ILE A 28 7.08 -0.21 16.80
C ILE A 28 7.46 1.26 16.96
N LYS A 29 8.42 1.55 17.85
CA LYS A 29 8.80 2.92 18.20
C LYS A 29 9.62 3.63 17.13
N CYS A 30 10.44 2.89 16.40
CA CYS A 30 11.26 3.47 15.33
C CYS A 30 10.43 3.72 14.07
N ASP A 31 10.88 4.67 13.26
CA ASP A 31 10.27 4.93 11.96
C ASP A 31 10.54 3.76 11.01
N VAL A 32 9.60 3.54 10.09
CA VAL A 32 9.73 2.54 9.04
C VAL A 32 9.79 3.25 7.69
N SER A 33 10.97 3.22 7.08
CA SER A 33 11.16 3.69 5.71
C SER A 33 10.74 2.58 4.75
N THR A 34 9.92 2.88 3.76
CA THR A 34 9.51 1.93 2.73
C THR A 34 10.11 2.30 1.38
N ILE A 35 10.61 1.30 0.65
CA ILE A 35 11.27 1.51 -0.63
C ILE A 35 10.71 0.51 -1.65
N CYS A 36 10.05 1.00 -2.70
CA CYS A 36 9.57 0.16 -3.78
C CYS A 36 10.69 -0.10 -4.79
N VAL A 37 11.01 -1.38 -4.98
CA VAL A 37 11.99 -1.88 -5.94
C VAL A 37 11.27 -2.85 -6.88
N GLY A 38 11.28 -2.58 -8.17
CA GLY A 38 10.57 -3.40 -9.15
C GLY A 38 9.08 -3.15 -9.12
N MET A 39 8.36 -3.73 -8.17
CA MET A 39 6.91 -3.62 -8.12
C MET A 39 6.38 -3.66 -6.69
N ALA A 40 5.38 -2.84 -6.42
CA ALA A 40 4.56 -2.94 -5.21
C ALA A 40 3.09 -2.98 -5.65
N ALA A 41 2.48 -4.14 -5.63
CA ALA A 41 1.11 -4.34 -6.08
C ALA A 41 0.22 -4.85 -4.95
N SER A 42 -1.04 -4.41 -4.93
CA SER A 42 -2.04 -4.87 -3.97
C SER A 42 -1.59 -4.62 -2.51
N MET A 43 -1.44 -5.66 -1.70
CA MET A 43 -0.93 -5.51 -0.32
C MET A 43 0.48 -4.90 -0.28
N GLY A 44 1.30 -5.11 -1.33
CA GLY A 44 2.61 -4.46 -1.45
C GLY A 44 2.49 -2.95 -1.53
N ALA A 45 1.55 -2.44 -2.32
CA ALA A 45 1.26 -1.01 -2.42
C ALA A 45 0.73 -0.45 -1.10
N PHE A 46 -0.12 -1.20 -0.43
CA PHE A 46 -0.67 -0.84 0.87
C PHE A 46 0.43 -0.65 1.93
N LEU A 47 1.39 -1.58 1.98
CA LEU A 47 2.52 -1.48 2.89
C LEU A 47 3.46 -0.33 2.52
N LEU A 48 3.68 -0.11 1.23
CA LEU A 48 4.51 1.00 0.74
C LEU A 48 3.96 2.34 1.24
N ALA A 49 2.68 2.57 1.05
CA ALA A 49 2.00 3.79 1.50
C ALA A 49 1.93 3.91 3.03
N GLY A 50 2.05 2.78 3.74
CA GLY A 50 2.01 2.70 5.20
C GLY A 50 3.31 3.04 5.90
N GLY A 51 4.38 3.32 5.18
CA GLY A 51 5.65 3.79 5.76
C GLY A 51 5.51 5.14 6.45
N THR A 52 6.52 5.48 7.23
CA THR A 52 6.55 6.78 7.92
C THR A 52 6.54 7.93 6.90
N LYS A 53 5.66 8.90 7.09
CA LYS A 53 5.53 10.07 6.21
C LYS A 53 6.87 10.77 6.02
N GLY A 54 7.23 11.06 4.77
CA GLY A 54 8.52 11.62 4.39
C GLY A 54 9.60 10.57 4.14
N LYS A 55 9.34 9.30 4.46
CA LYS A 55 10.31 8.20 4.35
C LYS A 55 9.82 7.05 3.46
N ARG A 56 8.92 7.34 2.54
CA ARG A 56 8.38 6.38 1.58
C ARG A 56 8.98 6.68 0.21
N MET A 57 9.70 5.73 -0.36
CA MET A 57 10.50 5.94 -1.57
C MET A 57 10.16 4.93 -2.65
N ILE A 58 10.48 5.31 -3.90
CA ILE A 58 10.34 4.44 -5.06
C ILE A 58 11.53 4.65 -5.99
N LEU A 59 12.04 3.58 -6.59
CA LEU A 59 13.06 3.66 -7.62
C LEU A 59 12.44 4.02 -8.97
N PRO A 60 13.21 4.65 -9.90
CA PRO A 60 12.62 5.27 -11.09
C PRO A 60 11.85 4.35 -12.03
N ASN A 61 12.22 3.08 -12.10
CA ASN A 61 11.60 2.10 -13.00
C ASN A 61 10.64 1.16 -12.28
N ALA A 62 10.36 1.41 -11.01
CA ALA A 62 9.41 0.61 -10.25
C ALA A 62 7.97 1.02 -10.58
N GLU A 63 7.06 0.09 -10.36
CA GLU A 63 5.63 0.26 -10.61
C GLU A 63 4.83 -0.01 -9.34
N VAL A 64 3.69 0.63 -9.23
CA VAL A 64 2.75 0.44 -8.13
C VAL A 64 1.37 0.13 -8.70
N MET A 65 0.68 -0.83 -8.11
CA MET A 65 -0.70 -1.14 -8.48
C MET A 65 -1.59 -1.18 -7.25
N ILE A 66 -2.69 -0.45 -7.32
CA ILE A 66 -3.74 -0.50 -6.30
C ILE A 66 -5.02 -1.09 -6.90
N HIS A 67 -5.72 -1.89 -6.11
CA HIS A 67 -7.00 -2.45 -6.49
C HIS A 67 -7.82 -2.80 -5.24
N GLN A 68 -9.10 -3.08 -5.43
CA GLN A 68 -9.95 -3.55 -4.34
C GLN A 68 -9.60 -5.01 -3.96
N PRO A 69 -9.86 -5.41 -2.70
CA PRO A 69 -9.71 -6.80 -2.31
C PRO A 69 -10.56 -7.71 -3.20
N SER A 70 -9.99 -8.84 -3.57
CA SER A 70 -10.70 -9.88 -4.31
C SER A 70 -10.93 -11.09 -3.42
N GLY A 71 -11.94 -11.87 -3.74
CA GLY A 71 -12.24 -13.08 -3.01
C GLY A 71 -13.44 -13.80 -3.61
N GLY A 72 -13.67 -14.97 -3.12
CA GLY A 72 -14.81 -15.80 -3.51
C GLY A 72 -15.35 -16.56 -2.34
N ALA A 73 -16.54 -17.08 -2.48
CA ALA A 73 -17.20 -17.89 -1.47
C ALA A 73 -17.92 -19.07 -2.11
N GLN A 74 -17.91 -20.21 -1.40
CA GLN A 74 -18.64 -21.41 -1.76
C GLN A 74 -19.43 -21.88 -0.55
N GLY A 75 -20.50 -22.62 -0.79
CA GLY A 75 -21.31 -23.19 0.25
C GLY A 75 -22.76 -22.73 0.20
N GLN A 76 -23.42 -22.74 1.34
CA GLN A 76 -24.82 -22.33 1.44
C GLN A 76 -24.96 -20.80 1.34
N ALA A 77 -26.16 -20.34 1.00
CA ALA A 77 -26.46 -18.93 0.80
C ALA A 77 -26.05 -18.06 1.99
N THR A 78 -26.28 -18.52 3.21
CA THR A 78 -25.89 -17.81 4.44
C THR A 78 -24.36 -17.66 4.55
N GLU A 79 -23.60 -18.68 4.22
CA GLU A 79 -22.13 -18.65 4.24
C GLU A 79 -21.58 -17.68 3.18
N ILE A 80 -22.17 -17.69 1.99
CA ILE A 80 -21.83 -16.77 0.90
C ILE A 80 -22.08 -15.33 1.33
N GLN A 81 -23.22 -15.07 1.99
CA GLN A 81 -23.56 -13.74 2.49
C GLN A 81 -22.56 -13.25 3.54
N ILE A 82 -22.20 -14.09 4.50
CA ILE A 82 -21.21 -13.74 5.54
C ILE A 82 -19.87 -13.36 4.91
N THR A 83 -19.41 -14.15 3.94
CA THR A 83 -18.14 -13.87 3.24
C THR A 83 -18.22 -12.58 2.43
N ALA A 84 -19.32 -12.35 1.71
CA ALA A 84 -19.51 -11.12 0.94
C ALA A 84 -19.50 -9.89 1.86
N GLU A 85 -20.17 -9.94 2.99
CA GLU A 85 -20.18 -8.85 3.98
C GLU A 85 -18.77 -8.57 4.53
N TRP A 86 -18.01 -9.63 4.81
CA TRP A 86 -16.62 -9.49 5.26
C TRP A 86 -15.74 -8.83 4.20
N ILE A 87 -15.87 -9.23 2.93
CA ILE A 87 -15.11 -8.64 1.81
C ILE A 87 -15.44 -7.15 1.67
N LEU A 88 -16.71 -6.77 1.70
CA LEU A 88 -17.15 -5.38 1.58
C LEU A 88 -16.64 -4.52 2.75
N ARG A 89 -16.70 -5.04 3.96
CA ARG A 89 -16.16 -4.35 5.15
C ARG A 89 -14.65 -4.16 5.04
N THR A 90 -13.93 -5.19 4.62
CA THR A 90 -12.47 -5.15 4.43
C THR A 90 -12.10 -4.15 3.33
N LYS A 91 -12.83 -4.15 2.22
CA LYS A 91 -12.67 -3.18 1.13
C LYS A 91 -12.73 -1.74 1.64
N LYS A 92 -13.78 -1.42 2.39
CA LYS A 92 -13.97 -0.08 2.93
C LYS A 92 -12.86 0.30 3.90
N HIS A 93 -12.54 -0.60 4.83
CA HIS A 93 -11.50 -0.36 5.84
C HIS A 93 -10.12 -0.10 5.23
N MET A 94 -9.72 -0.93 4.27
CA MET A 94 -8.45 -0.75 3.58
C MET A 94 -8.42 0.54 2.75
N ALA A 95 -9.53 0.87 2.09
CA ALA A 95 -9.63 2.11 1.32
C ALA A 95 -9.53 3.35 2.22
N GLU A 96 -10.11 3.32 3.41
CA GLU A 96 -10.00 4.40 4.39
C GLU A 96 -8.54 4.63 4.83
N ILE A 97 -7.82 3.56 5.14
CA ILE A 97 -6.41 3.64 5.53
C ILE A 97 -5.56 4.15 4.37
N LEU A 98 -5.77 3.62 3.17
CA LEU A 98 -5.02 4.03 1.99
C LEU A 98 -5.28 5.50 1.66
N ALA A 99 -6.52 5.95 1.73
CA ALA A 99 -6.91 7.34 1.51
C ALA A 99 -6.17 8.28 2.47
N GLU A 100 -6.16 7.94 3.75
CA GLU A 100 -5.45 8.72 4.77
C GLU A 100 -3.94 8.78 4.48
N ASN A 101 -3.33 7.64 4.18
CA ASN A 101 -1.89 7.56 3.91
C ASN A 101 -1.49 8.29 2.63
N CYS A 102 -2.35 8.36 1.64
CA CYS A 102 -2.08 9.01 0.35
C CYS A 102 -2.55 10.47 0.30
N GLY A 103 -3.29 10.95 1.30
CA GLY A 103 -3.88 12.28 1.26
C GLY A 103 -4.97 12.42 0.21
N GLN A 104 -5.68 11.34 -0.11
CA GLN A 104 -6.78 11.29 -1.06
C GLN A 104 -8.12 11.16 -0.35
N SER A 105 -9.22 11.51 -1.01
CA SER A 105 -10.55 11.22 -0.49
C SER A 105 -10.86 9.73 -0.56
N LEU A 106 -11.70 9.25 0.35
CA LEU A 106 -12.17 7.86 0.32
C LEU A 106 -12.87 7.54 -1.02
N GLU A 107 -13.70 8.46 -1.51
CA GLU A 107 -14.41 8.30 -2.78
C GLU A 107 -13.44 8.09 -3.95
N LYS A 108 -12.36 8.88 -4.00
CA LYS A 108 -11.34 8.75 -5.05
C LYS A 108 -10.64 7.40 -4.97
N VAL A 109 -10.26 6.96 -3.78
CA VAL A 109 -9.58 5.66 -3.61
C VAL A 109 -10.52 4.52 -4.00
N LEU A 110 -11.78 4.56 -3.61
CA LEU A 110 -12.76 3.54 -3.99
C LEU A 110 -12.97 3.49 -5.51
N GLU A 111 -13.03 4.64 -6.17
CA GLU A 111 -13.14 4.73 -7.63
C GLU A 111 -11.89 4.19 -8.32
N ASP A 112 -10.71 4.65 -7.90
CA ASP A 112 -9.43 4.26 -8.51
C ASP A 112 -9.10 2.78 -8.30
N THR A 113 -9.56 2.17 -7.21
CA THR A 113 -9.30 0.76 -6.90
C THR A 113 -10.38 -0.19 -7.42
N GLU A 114 -11.41 0.29 -8.09
CA GLU A 114 -12.47 -0.55 -8.67
C GLU A 114 -11.91 -1.54 -9.69
N ARG A 115 -10.89 -1.13 -10.43
CA ARG A 115 -10.10 -1.95 -11.34
C ARG A 115 -8.63 -1.83 -10.98
N ASP A 116 -7.78 -2.68 -11.54
CA ASP A 116 -6.34 -2.59 -11.37
C ASP A 116 -5.84 -1.23 -11.87
N HIS A 117 -5.30 -0.44 -10.97
CA HIS A 117 -4.80 0.90 -11.25
C HIS A 117 -3.28 0.92 -11.16
N TRP A 118 -2.63 0.83 -12.32
CA TRP A 118 -1.17 0.82 -12.42
C TRP A 118 -0.60 2.23 -12.48
N MET A 119 0.47 2.45 -11.76
CA MET A 119 1.16 3.74 -11.69
C MET A 119 2.67 3.54 -11.84
N ASP A 120 3.30 4.43 -12.62
CA ASP A 120 4.76 4.56 -12.63
C ASP A 120 5.24 5.35 -11.40
N ALA A 121 6.55 5.58 -11.29
CA ALA A 121 7.12 6.27 -10.14
C ALA A 121 6.55 7.69 -9.96
N GLU A 122 6.45 8.45 -11.04
CA GLU A 122 5.91 9.82 -11.01
C GLU A 122 4.43 9.84 -10.61
N GLN A 123 3.65 8.93 -11.15
CA GLN A 123 2.23 8.81 -10.82
C GLN A 123 2.03 8.38 -9.36
N ALA A 124 2.84 7.46 -8.85
CA ALA A 124 2.81 7.04 -7.46
C ALA A 124 3.16 8.19 -6.51
N LEU A 125 4.14 9.01 -6.88
CA LEU A 125 4.50 10.22 -6.13
C LEU A 125 3.35 11.23 -6.10
N SER A 126 2.77 11.52 -7.25
CA SER A 126 1.64 12.45 -7.37
C SER A 126 0.40 11.98 -6.63
N TYR A 127 0.17 10.67 -6.60
CA TYR A 127 -0.96 10.08 -5.89
C TYR A 127 -0.80 10.19 -4.36
N GLY A 128 0.44 10.22 -3.87
CA GLY A 128 0.74 10.24 -2.45
C GLY A 128 1.08 8.89 -1.86
N LEU A 129 1.34 7.88 -2.71
CA LEU A 129 1.77 6.55 -2.25
C LEU A 129 3.21 6.57 -1.73
N VAL A 130 4.02 7.47 -2.26
CA VAL A 130 5.42 7.68 -1.86
C VAL A 130 5.71 9.16 -1.70
N ASP A 131 6.85 9.47 -1.07
CA ASP A 131 7.30 10.82 -0.80
C ASP A 131 8.45 11.25 -1.69
N ARG A 132 9.22 10.31 -2.23
CA ARG A 132 10.40 10.59 -3.06
C ARG A 132 10.62 9.51 -4.12
N ILE A 133 11.22 9.94 -5.23
CA ILE A 133 11.78 9.03 -6.24
C ILE A 133 13.31 9.11 -6.11
N PHE A 134 13.96 7.97 -5.85
CA PHE A 134 15.42 7.91 -5.79
C PHE A 134 16.00 7.66 -7.18
N ARG A 135 16.65 8.66 -7.76
CA ARG A 135 17.19 8.61 -9.12
C ARG A 135 18.68 8.32 -9.19
N SER A 136 19.43 8.60 -8.11
CA SER A 136 20.88 8.41 -8.07
C SER A 136 21.40 8.13 -6.67
N ARG A 137 22.66 7.70 -6.59
CA ARG A 137 23.35 7.58 -5.30
C ARG A 137 23.42 8.94 -4.62
N GLY A 138 23.28 8.95 -3.31
CA GLY A 138 23.30 10.17 -2.49
C GLY A 138 21.94 10.77 -2.23
N GLU A 139 20.91 10.47 -3.04
CA GLU A 139 19.53 10.87 -2.75
C GLU A 139 18.97 10.14 -1.53
N SER A 140 19.53 8.95 -1.21
CA SER A 140 19.18 8.16 -0.04
C SER A 140 19.71 8.74 1.28
N GLU A 141 20.69 9.63 1.23
CA GLU A 141 21.36 10.18 2.41
C GLU A 141 20.80 11.54 2.89
N GLY A 142 19.54 11.80 2.60
CA GLY A 142 18.81 12.86 3.28
C GLY A 142 19.33 14.27 3.09
N LYS A 143 19.75 14.63 1.90
CA LYS A 143 19.84 16.06 1.55
C LYS A 143 18.48 16.51 1.08
N ALA A 144 17.79 17.16 1.98
CA ALA A 144 16.63 17.95 1.65
C ALA A 144 16.95 18.98 0.56
#